data_af3b61e6e9e66a74bf285778422e46d1
#
_entry.id   af3b61e6e9e66a74bf285778422e46d1
#
_cell.length_a   1.000
_cell.length_b   1.000
_cell.length_c   1.000
_cell.angle_alpha   90.00
_cell.angle_beta   90.00
_cell.angle_gamma   90.00
#
_symmetry.space_group_name_H-M   'P 1'
#
loop_
_entity.id
_entity.type
_entity.pdbx_description
1 polymer ?
#
loop_
_entity_poly.entity_id
_entity_poly.type
_entity_poly.pdbx_seq_one_letter_code
_entity_poly.pdbx_strand_id
1 'polypeptide(L)'
;MTNDLLAYEKDLYSKGYELICGTDEAGRGPLVGPVVAGAVILPKNYHLEGLTDSKKLSEKKREKFFEIIKKDALAYGIGIVDAKKIDEINIYEASRLAMKKAISNMQIKPDYILTDAMPILDMDVPVKPIIHGDGLSITIAAASVLAKVTRDHYMY
;
A
#
# COMPACT_ATOMS: atom_id res chain seq x y z
N MET A 1 14.68 0.97 20.81
CA MET A 1 14.17 2.12 20.06
C MET A 1 13.20 1.67 19.00
N THR A 2 12.00 2.20 19.05
CA THR A 2 11.00 1.90 18.04
C THR A 2 11.33 2.67 16.75
N ASN A 3 11.18 1.99 15.60
CA ASN A 3 11.33 2.66 14.33
C ASN A 3 10.25 3.72 14.15
N ASP A 4 10.65 4.89 13.69
CA ASP A 4 9.69 5.94 13.36
C ASP A 4 9.13 5.67 11.97
N LEU A 5 7.97 5.03 11.91
CA LEU A 5 7.30 4.74 10.64
C LEU A 5 6.81 5.99 9.92
N LEU A 6 6.85 7.14 10.58
CA LEU A 6 6.48 8.43 9.98
C LEU A 6 7.67 9.20 9.39
N ALA A 7 8.89 8.67 9.49
CA ALA A 7 10.08 9.42 9.07
C ALA A 7 10.00 9.91 7.62
N TYR A 8 9.62 9.03 6.70
CA TYR A 8 9.49 9.39 5.27
C TYR A 8 8.39 10.41 5.07
N GLU A 9 7.24 10.21 5.70
CA GLU A 9 6.10 11.11 5.58
C GLU A 9 6.42 12.48 6.15
N LYS A 10 7.05 12.54 7.33
CA LYS A 10 7.45 13.81 7.95
C LYS A 10 8.43 14.60 7.08
N ASP A 11 9.40 13.91 6.47
CA ASP A 11 10.33 14.54 5.55
C ASP A 11 9.59 15.19 4.37
N LEU A 12 8.63 14.48 3.79
CA LEU A 12 7.86 14.99 2.67
C LEU A 12 6.93 16.13 3.07
N TYR A 13 6.31 16.06 4.24
CA TYR A 13 5.50 17.18 4.76
C TYR A 13 6.36 18.44 4.91
N SER A 14 7.61 18.28 5.38
CA SER A 14 8.52 19.41 5.53
C SER A 14 8.89 20.05 4.20
N LYS A 15 8.77 19.30 3.10
CA LYS A 15 9.03 19.79 1.74
C LYS A 15 7.80 20.35 1.05
N GLY A 16 6.67 20.40 1.75
CA GLY A 16 5.44 20.99 1.25
C GLY A 16 4.42 20.03 0.67
N TYR A 17 4.69 18.74 0.65
CA TYR A 17 3.70 17.75 0.21
C TYR A 17 2.63 17.54 1.29
N GLU A 18 1.39 17.40 0.88
CA GLU A 18 0.24 17.30 1.79
C GLU A 18 -0.43 15.94 1.76
N LEU A 19 -0.54 15.32 0.58
CA LEU A 19 -1.31 14.11 0.36
C LEU A 19 -0.38 12.98 -0.08
N ILE A 20 0.24 12.33 0.90
CA ILE A 20 1.23 11.29 0.64
C ILE A 20 0.55 9.94 0.62
N CYS A 21 0.65 9.25 -0.51
CA CYS A 21 0.10 7.92 -0.70
C CYS A 21 1.17 6.86 -0.49
N GLY A 22 0.86 5.82 0.27
CA GLY A 22 1.65 4.59 0.30
C GLY A 22 0.93 3.53 -0.51
N THR A 23 1.66 2.69 -1.21
CA THR A 23 1.09 1.56 -1.94
C THR A 23 1.97 0.33 -1.83
N ASP A 24 1.33 -0.83 -1.79
CA ASP A 24 1.98 -2.13 -1.69
C ASP A 24 1.05 -3.19 -2.29
N GLU A 25 1.60 -4.37 -2.59
CA GLU A 25 0.83 -5.45 -3.16
C GLU A 25 0.97 -6.75 -2.36
N ALA A 26 0.04 -7.68 -2.59
CA ALA A 26 0.05 -9.03 -2.09
C ALA A 26 -0.23 -10.00 -3.24
N GLY A 27 0.33 -11.19 -3.19
CA GLY A 27 0.08 -12.21 -4.21
C GLY A 27 1.20 -12.39 -5.21
N ARG A 28 2.39 -11.84 -4.95
CA ARG A 28 3.54 -12.01 -5.84
C ARG A 28 4.25 -13.35 -5.69
N GLY A 29 3.91 -14.12 -4.69
CA GLY A 29 4.54 -15.42 -4.46
C GLY A 29 4.07 -16.47 -5.47
N PRO A 30 4.49 -17.74 -5.30
CA PRO A 30 4.12 -18.82 -6.23
C PRO A 30 2.67 -19.25 -6.12
N LEU A 31 1.87 -18.57 -5.33
CA LEU A 31 0.47 -18.91 -5.12
C LEU A 31 -0.37 -18.56 -6.34
N VAL A 32 -1.35 -19.39 -6.61
CA VAL A 32 -2.34 -19.14 -7.64
C VAL A 32 -3.35 -18.11 -7.14
N GLY A 33 -3.80 -17.23 -8.01
CA GLY A 33 -4.79 -16.23 -7.68
C GLY A 33 -4.38 -14.83 -8.11
N PRO A 34 -5.16 -13.82 -7.75
CA PRO A 34 -4.89 -12.46 -8.19
C PRO A 34 -3.76 -11.79 -7.41
N VAL A 35 -3.19 -10.76 -8.02
CA VAL A 35 -2.38 -9.77 -7.30
C VAL A 35 -3.34 -8.67 -6.84
N VAL A 36 -3.24 -8.29 -5.58
CA VAL A 36 -4.07 -7.24 -4.99
C VAL A 36 -3.14 -6.17 -4.45
N ALA A 37 -3.39 -4.92 -4.78
CA ALA A 37 -2.65 -3.78 -4.23
C ALA A 37 -3.57 -2.90 -3.42
N GLY A 38 -2.99 -2.26 -2.40
CA GLY A 38 -3.65 -1.22 -1.64
C GLY A 38 -2.92 0.10 -1.83
N ALA A 39 -3.67 1.19 -1.73
CA ALA A 39 -3.13 2.54 -1.71
C ALA A 39 -3.85 3.31 -0.61
N VAL A 40 -3.09 4.07 0.18
CA VAL A 40 -3.63 4.75 1.36
C VAL A 40 -3.02 6.13 1.49
N ILE A 41 -3.86 7.12 1.79
CA ILE A 41 -3.43 8.44 2.24
C ILE A 41 -3.92 8.59 3.67
N LEU A 42 -3.00 8.79 4.61
CA LEU A 42 -3.32 8.93 6.03
C LEU A 42 -3.28 10.40 6.45
N PRO A 43 -4.00 10.78 7.53
CA PRO A 43 -3.87 12.11 8.10
C PRO A 43 -2.43 12.37 8.55
N LYS A 44 -2.01 13.64 8.57
CA LYS A 44 -0.69 14.02 9.08
C LYS A 44 -0.51 13.53 10.51
N ASN A 45 0.69 13.06 10.81
CA ASN A 45 1.05 12.58 12.15
C ASN A 45 0.19 11.42 12.63
N TYR A 46 -0.37 10.66 11.69
CA TYR A 46 -1.19 9.49 12.03
C TYR A 46 -0.37 8.48 12.81
N HIS A 47 -0.99 7.91 13.84
CA HIS A 47 -0.38 6.86 14.64
C HIS A 47 -1.38 5.74 14.86
N LEU A 48 -0.93 4.51 14.66
CA LEU A 48 -1.69 3.31 14.98
C LEU A 48 -0.72 2.32 15.61
N GLU A 49 -0.85 2.18 16.93
CA GLU A 49 0.07 1.35 17.71
C GLU A 49 0.05 -0.09 17.21
N GLY A 50 1.24 -0.63 16.97
CA GLY A 50 1.40 -2.00 16.50
C GLY A 50 1.33 -2.17 14.99
N LEU A 51 1.01 -1.11 14.24
CA LEU A 51 0.99 -1.21 12.79
C LEU A 51 2.40 -1.38 12.25
N THR A 52 2.60 -2.40 11.45
CA THR A 52 3.85 -2.71 10.79
C THR A 52 3.55 -3.52 9.54
N ASP A 53 4.59 -4.04 8.89
CA ASP A 53 4.50 -4.98 7.78
C ASP A 53 3.46 -6.07 8.07
N SER A 54 2.52 -6.26 7.16
CA SER A 54 1.42 -7.23 7.30
C SER A 54 1.91 -8.65 7.59
N LYS A 55 3.10 -9.01 7.11
CA LYS A 55 3.69 -10.34 7.32
C LYS A 55 4.02 -10.59 8.79
N LYS A 56 4.25 -9.54 9.56
CA LYS A 56 4.59 -9.64 10.98
C LYS A 56 3.36 -9.62 11.89
N LEU A 57 2.17 -9.41 11.32
CA LEU A 57 0.92 -9.34 12.06
C LEU A 57 0.20 -10.68 11.99
N SER A 58 -0.49 -11.05 13.09
CA SER A 58 -1.41 -12.18 13.06
C SER A 58 -2.60 -11.85 12.15
N GLU A 59 -3.28 -12.89 11.68
CA GLU A 59 -4.49 -12.72 10.86
C GLU A 59 -5.53 -11.86 11.60
N LYS A 60 -5.71 -12.12 12.88
CA LYS A 60 -6.66 -11.37 13.72
C LYS A 60 -6.29 -9.90 13.78
N LYS A 61 -5.01 -9.57 13.97
CA LYS A 61 -4.56 -8.18 14.00
C LYS A 61 -4.68 -7.51 12.64
N ARG A 62 -4.36 -8.23 11.56
CA ARG A 62 -4.54 -7.69 10.21
C ARG A 62 -5.99 -7.30 9.97
N GLU A 63 -6.94 -8.18 10.32
CA GLU A 63 -8.37 -7.91 10.15
C GLU A 63 -8.80 -6.69 10.95
N LYS A 64 -8.31 -6.56 12.18
CA LYS A 64 -8.61 -5.42 13.03
C LYS A 64 -8.07 -4.12 12.41
N PHE A 65 -6.81 -4.11 12.00
CA PHE A 65 -6.18 -2.93 11.41
C PHE A 65 -6.80 -2.56 10.08
N PHE A 66 -7.22 -3.56 9.29
CA PHE A 66 -7.92 -3.34 8.02
C PHE A 66 -9.14 -2.42 8.22
N GLU A 67 -9.97 -2.74 9.22
CA GLU A 67 -11.16 -1.93 9.50
C GLU A 67 -10.79 -0.53 10.03
N ILE A 68 -9.79 -0.44 10.90
CA ILE A 68 -9.34 0.83 11.48
C ILE A 68 -8.78 1.74 10.37
N ILE A 69 -7.93 1.21 9.51
CA ILE A 69 -7.30 1.98 8.42
C ILE A 69 -8.36 2.51 7.47
N LYS A 70 -9.33 1.68 7.09
CA LYS A 70 -10.40 2.12 6.19
C LYS A 70 -11.22 3.26 6.80
N LYS A 71 -11.41 3.24 8.12
CA LYS A 71 -12.13 4.27 8.83
C LYS A 71 -11.32 5.57 8.94
N ASP A 72 -10.03 5.46 9.24
CA ASP A 72 -9.18 6.61 9.59
C ASP A 72 -8.52 7.27 8.39
N ALA A 73 -8.33 6.55 7.28
CA ALA A 73 -7.63 7.09 6.11
C ALA A 73 -8.39 8.26 5.50
N LEU A 74 -7.64 9.24 4.99
CA LEU A 74 -8.25 10.31 4.18
C LEU A 74 -8.79 9.75 2.87
N ALA A 75 -8.09 8.78 2.31
CA ALA A 75 -8.53 8.04 1.13
C ALA A 75 -7.83 6.68 1.11
N TYR A 76 -8.47 5.69 0.50
CA TYR A 76 -7.83 4.42 0.20
C TYR A 76 -8.41 3.86 -1.09
N GLY A 77 -7.64 2.99 -1.73
CA GLY A 77 -8.07 2.31 -2.94
C GLY A 77 -7.51 0.89 -2.98
N ILE A 78 -8.21 0.03 -3.70
CA ILE A 78 -7.80 -1.35 -3.93
C ILE A 78 -7.73 -1.58 -5.43
N GLY A 79 -6.65 -2.23 -5.88
CA GLY A 79 -6.49 -2.65 -7.28
C GLY A 79 -6.29 -4.15 -7.34
N ILE A 80 -6.97 -4.81 -8.27
CA ILE A 80 -6.92 -6.26 -8.43
C ILE A 80 -6.56 -6.59 -9.86
N VAL A 81 -5.58 -7.48 -10.04
CA VAL A 81 -5.21 -8.02 -11.35
C VAL A 81 -5.34 -9.53 -11.26
N ASP A 82 -6.22 -10.11 -12.08
CA ASP A 82 -6.52 -11.53 -12.00
C ASP A 82 -5.41 -12.40 -12.60
N ALA A 83 -5.50 -13.71 -12.34
CA ALA A 83 -4.49 -14.67 -12.77
C ALA A 83 -4.31 -14.67 -14.29
N LYS A 84 -5.39 -14.52 -15.03
CA LYS A 84 -5.34 -14.51 -16.51
C LYS A 84 -4.49 -13.33 -17.00
N LYS A 85 -4.69 -12.14 -16.43
CA LYS A 85 -3.92 -10.96 -16.80
C LYS A 85 -2.46 -11.11 -16.41
N ILE A 86 -2.18 -11.73 -15.26
CA ILE A 86 -0.81 -12.02 -14.82
C ILE A 86 -0.09 -12.87 -15.87
N ASP A 87 -0.74 -13.89 -16.39
CA ASP A 87 -0.17 -14.76 -17.43
C ASP A 87 0.14 -13.98 -18.72
N GLU A 88 -0.64 -12.95 -19.02
CA GLU A 88 -0.43 -12.13 -20.22
C GLU A 88 0.76 -11.18 -20.08
N ILE A 89 0.95 -10.58 -18.90
CA ILE A 89 1.90 -9.47 -18.74
C ILE A 89 3.03 -9.76 -17.76
N ASN A 90 3.03 -10.89 -17.08
CA ASN A 90 3.93 -11.32 -16.00
C ASN A 90 3.63 -10.68 -14.65
N ILE A 91 4.20 -11.28 -13.60
CA ILE A 91 3.90 -10.88 -12.21
C ILE A 91 4.40 -9.48 -11.87
N TYR A 92 5.54 -9.08 -12.42
CA TYR A 92 6.12 -7.77 -12.15
C TYR A 92 5.23 -6.64 -12.69
N GLU A 93 4.81 -6.78 -13.97
CA GLU A 93 3.92 -5.80 -14.59
C GLU A 93 2.51 -5.84 -13.98
N ALA A 94 2.06 -7.03 -13.56
CA ALA A 94 0.78 -7.17 -12.86
C ALA A 94 0.79 -6.43 -11.53
N SER A 95 1.88 -6.50 -10.77
CA SER A 95 2.04 -5.77 -9.50
C SER A 95 1.97 -4.27 -9.73
N ARG A 96 2.67 -3.76 -10.74
CA ARG A 96 2.60 -2.35 -11.11
C ARG A 96 1.19 -1.92 -11.50
N LEU A 97 0.53 -2.72 -12.31
CA LEU A 97 -0.83 -2.44 -12.75
C LEU A 97 -1.80 -2.42 -11.57
N ALA A 98 -1.67 -3.36 -10.64
CA ALA A 98 -2.50 -3.40 -9.45
C ALA A 98 -2.31 -2.13 -8.61
N MET A 99 -1.06 -1.69 -8.43
CA MET A 99 -0.76 -0.46 -7.68
C MET A 99 -1.37 0.76 -8.37
N LYS A 100 -1.25 0.87 -9.69
CA LYS A 100 -1.85 1.98 -10.43
C LYS A 100 -3.37 1.99 -10.29
N LYS A 101 -3.99 0.81 -10.36
CA LYS A 101 -5.44 0.69 -10.16
C LYS A 101 -5.84 1.13 -8.75
N ALA A 102 -5.08 0.73 -7.74
CA ALA A 102 -5.36 1.10 -6.35
C ALA A 102 -5.32 2.62 -6.20
N ILE A 103 -4.29 3.27 -6.75
CA ILE A 103 -4.14 4.73 -6.69
C ILE A 103 -5.29 5.41 -7.44
N SER A 104 -5.64 4.93 -8.63
CA SER A 104 -6.74 5.48 -9.43
C SER A 104 -8.09 5.36 -8.74
N ASN A 105 -8.26 4.32 -7.92
CA ASN A 105 -9.53 4.06 -7.25
C ASN A 105 -9.73 4.90 -6.01
N MET A 106 -8.71 5.63 -5.56
CA MET A 106 -8.87 6.58 -4.46
C MET A 106 -9.67 7.79 -4.90
N GLN A 107 -10.51 8.30 -4.00
CA GLN A 107 -11.32 9.50 -4.27
C GLN A 107 -10.50 10.79 -4.25
N ILE A 108 -9.35 10.76 -3.59
CA ILE A 108 -8.45 11.91 -3.47
C ILE A 108 -7.17 11.57 -4.23
N LYS A 109 -6.71 12.52 -5.05
CA LYS A 109 -5.47 12.34 -5.81
C LYS A 109 -4.27 12.69 -4.93
N PRO A 110 -3.26 11.81 -4.81
CA PRO A 110 -2.07 12.13 -4.01
C PRO A 110 -1.16 13.12 -4.72
N ASP A 111 -0.33 13.82 -3.95
CA ASP A 111 0.71 14.68 -4.51
C ASP A 111 2.11 14.05 -4.41
N TYR A 112 2.23 12.92 -3.72
CA TYR A 112 3.46 12.13 -3.67
C TYR A 112 3.10 10.67 -3.40
N ILE A 113 3.87 9.74 -3.99
CA ILE A 113 3.61 8.31 -3.85
C ILE A 113 4.85 7.59 -3.33
N LEU A 114 4.68 6.79 -2.28
CA LEU A 114 5.70 5.90 -1.73
C LEU A 114 5.31 4.46 -2.07
N THR A 115 6.25 3.67 -2.60
CA THR A 115 6.00 2.27 -2.92
C THR A 115 6.96 1.36 -2.17
N ASP A 116 6.56 0.11 -1.96
CA ASP A 116 7.46 -0.90 -1.41
C ASP A 116 8.31 -1.48 -2.55
N ALA A 117 9.51 -0.91 -2.69
CA ALA A 117 10.58 -1.35 -3.59
C ALA A 117 10.29 -1.29 -5.10
N MET A 118 9.07 -0.99 -5.52
CA MET A 118 8.70 -1.07 -6.93
C MET A 118 8.50 0.31 -7.55
N PRO A 119 9.27 0.69 -8.58
CA PRO A 119 9.00 1.94 -9.29
C PRO A 119 7.71 1.84 -10.09
N ILE A 120 6.90 2.87 -10.05
CA ILE A 120 5.71 3.01 -10.88
C ILE A 120 5.98 4.12 -11.88
N LEU A 121 5.82 3.78 -13.18
CA LEU A 121 6.08 4.71 -14.26
C LEU A 121 4.80 5.43 -14.68
N ASP A 122 4.97 6.53 -15.41
CA ASP A 122 3.87 7.28 -16.05
C ASP A 122 2.86 7.84 -15.03
N MET A 123 3.37 8.31 -13.89
CA MET A 123 2.55 9.01 -12.90
C MET A 123 2.78 10.50 -13.00
N ASP A 124 1.72 11.29 -12.74
CA ASP A 124 1.79 12.76 -12.79
C ASP A 124 2.50 13.37 -11.59
N VAL A 125 2.76 12.57 -10.56
CA VAL A 125 3.36 13.02 -9.31
C VAL A 125 4.61 12.22 -9.01
N PRO A 126 5.51 12.73 -8.14
CA PRO A 126 6.73 11.99 -7.79
C PRO A 126 6.42 10.65 -7.14
N VAL A 127 7.24 9.65 -7.45
CA VAL A 127 7.17 8.31 -6.89
C VAL A 127 8.52 7.95 -6.32
N LYS A 128 8.54 7.49 -5.08
CA LYS A 128 9.77 7.03 -4.42
C LYS A 128 9.62 5.59 -3.97
N PRO A 129 10.34 4.65 -4.61
CA PRO A 129 10.39 3.27 -4.12
C PRO A 129 11.26 3.19 -2.86
N ILE A 130 10.81 2.44 -1.87
CA ILE A 130 11.54 2.25 -0.62
C ILE A 130 11.70 0.76 -0.38
N ILE A 131 12.94 0.27 -0.35
CA ILE A 131 13.21 -1.14 -0.07
C ILE A 131 12.76 -1.43 1.36
N HIS A 132 11.96 -2.48 1.55
CA HIS A 132 11.34 -2.82 2.84
C HIS A 132 10.44 -1.69 3.36
N GLY A 133 9.80 -0.97 2.43
CA GLY A 133 8.96 0.19 2.77
C GLY A 133 7.81 -0.12 3.71
N ASP A 134 7.25 -1.33 3.62
CA ASP A 134 6.16 -1.78 4.49
C ASP A 134 6.57 -1.87 5.98
N GLY A 135 7.86 -1.92 6.26
CA GLY A 135 8.40 -1.87 7.62
C GLY A 135 9.00 -0.51 7.98
N LEU A 136 9.04 0.45 7.04
CA LEU A 136 9.70 1.74 7.20
C LEU A 136 8.78 2.95 7.04
N SER A 137 7.63 2.78 6.38
CA SER A 137 6.68 3.85 6.09
C SER A 137 5.30 3.46 6.56
N ILE A 138 4.65 4.31 7.33
CA ILE A 138 3.32 4.03 7.86
C ILE A 138 2.27 3.91 6.77
N THR A 139 2.35 4.74 5.72
CA THR A 139 1.39 4.65 4.62
C THR A 139 1.57 3.36 3.81
N ILE A 140 2.81 2.93 3.61
CA ILE A 140 3.07 1.65 2.94
C ILE A 140 2.63 0.48 3.83
N ALA A 141 2.89 0.55 5.14
CA ALA A 141 2.44 -0.49 6.07
C ALA A 141 0.92 -0.62 6.05
N ALA A 142 0.21 0.51 6.06
CA ALA A 142 -1.26 0.50 5.97
C ALA A 142 -1.73 -0.10 4.64
N ALA A 143 -1.09 0.27 3.53
CA ALA A 143 -1.41 -0.28 2.22
C ALA A 143 -1.16 -1.79 2.16
N SER A 144 -0.09 -2.26 2.80
CA SER A 144 0.24 -3.69 2.92
C SER A 144 -0.89 -4.46 3.60
N VAL A 145 -1.42 -3.91 4.70
CA VAL A 145 -2.54 -4.54 5.41
C VAL A 145 -3.78 -4.60 4.50
N LEU A 146 -4.10 -3.50 3.81
CA LEU A 146 -5.26 -3.49 2.90
C LEU A 146 -5.11 -4.53 1.80
N ALA A 147 -3.94 -4.61 1.19
CA ALA A 147 -3.67 -5.57 0.11
C ALA A 147 -3.80 -7.01 0.61
N LYS A 148 -3.16 -7.32 1.73
CA LYS A 148 -3.13 -8.69 2.27
C LYS A 148 -4.51 -9.15 2.70
N VAL A 149 -5.25 -8.35 3.46
CA VAL A 149 -6.58 -8.72 3.94
C VAL A 149 -7.57 -8.85 2.79
N THR A 150 -7.53 -7.92 1.84
CA THR A 150 -8.41 -7.98 0.67
C THR A 150 -8.14 -9.25 -0.12
N ARG A 151 -6.87 -9.59 -0.34
CA ARG A 151 -6.51 -10.81 -1.06
C ARG A 151 -6.98 -12.06 -0.34
N ASP A 152 -6.80 -12.10 0.99
CA ASP A 152 -7.25 -13.24 1.79
C ASP A 152 -8.77 -13.42 1.67
N HIS A 153 -9.54 -12.33 1.74
CA HIS A 153 -10.99 -12.38 1.56
C HIS A 153 -11.36 -12.85 0.15
N TYR A 154 -10.60 -12.44 -0.84
CA TYR A 154 -10.84 -12.83 -2.23
C TYR A 154 -10.58 -14.31 -2.46
N MET A 155 -9.62 -14.89 -1.75
CA MET A 155 -9.22 -16.29 -1.92
C MET A 155 -10.12 -17.27 -1.14
N TYR A 156 -10.88 -16.81 -0.18
CA TYR A 156 -11.70 -17.69 0.68
C TYR A 156 -13.19 -17.56 0.42
#